data_e98800101583cb648a3dde7cd03b2fc3
#
_entry.id   e98800101583cb648a3dde7cd03b2fc3
#
_cell.length_a   1.000
_cell.length_b   1.000
_cell.length_c   1.000
_cell.angle_alpha   90.00
_cell.angle_beta   90.00
_cell.angle_gamma   90.00
#
_symmetry.space_group_name_H-M   'P 1'
#
loop_
_entity.id
_entity.type
_entity.pdbx_description
1 polymer ?
#
loop_
_entity_poly.entity_id
_entity_poly.type
_entity_poly.pdbx_seq_one_letter_code
_entity_poly.pdbx_strand_id
1 'polypeptide(L)'
;MSKQWQQTGWGKTLVFLMLGLQVVLLFSGCGRQQANIPETWGRAEAKEIDINTKIAGRVATLLVKEGDVVQAGQVIARIDNRDILAKADQAKAAIQALEAQSSQAGTVTNLQDRTSQASLTTAKAQVEKARSDLAVAETDYTRYQGLLQSGAVSQQVFDNMRLKYQVAQSTYAQAVALQETAEAGLLQTQVNLANEAAIQGKLVQAQAALTEVEVYVDETEIRAPISGIISTKYVEQGEMVSTGTPLVAIQDPVDNWINLKVRETELSKYHLQDEVTLEGRDPGLRIPGKIVDISKKPEFATYRSTNERGENDVITFNVKIRVNSDQVRPGMRFRIAAGAR
;
A
#
# COMPACT_ATOMS: atom_id res chain seq x y z
N MET A 1 92.12 -16.14 83.50
CA MET A 1 91.36 -17.31 83.92
C MET A 1 90.15 -17.52 82.98
N SER A 2 90.19 -18.62 82.34
CA SER A 2 89.34 -19.20 81.37
C SER A 2 87.84 -19.33 81.71
N LYS A 3 86.91 -19.21 80.77
CA LYS A 3 85.82 -20.13 80.66
C LYS A 3 85.22 -20.11 79.21
N GLN A 4 85.42 -21.21 78.51
CA GLN A 4 84.75 -21.61 77.29
C GLN A 4 83.26 -21.85 77.56
N TRP A 5 82.45 -21.44 76.67
CA TRP A 5 81.07 -21.96 76.53
C TRP A 5 80.88 -22.63 75.17
N GLN A 6 80.65 -23.94 75.25
CA GLN A 6 80.26 -24.77 74.14
C GLN A 6 78.87 -24.31 73.57
N GLN A 7 78.81 -23.96 72.32
CA GLN A 7 77.55 -23.76 71.64
C GLN A 7 77.05 -25.12 71.14
N THR A 8 75.97 -25.56 71.70
CA THR A 8 75.22 -26.76 71.32
C THR A 8 74.48 -26.56 69.97
N GLY A 9 74.60 -27.59 69.11
CA GLY A 9 74.15 -27.57 67.69
C GLY A 9 72.63 -27.52 67.40
N TRP A 10 71.82 -27.16 68.39
CA TRP A 10 70.35 -27.13 68.21
C TRP A 10 69.80 -25.87 67.57
N GLY A 11 70.49 -24.78 67.53
CA GLY A 11 70.08 -23.52 66.92
C GLY A 11 70.06 -23.55 65.40
N LYS A 12 70.95 -24.33 64.78
CA LYS A 12 71.03 -24.43 63.34
C LYS A 12 69.90 -25.28 62.69
N THR A 13 69.46 -26.33 63.40
CA THR A 13 68.40 -27.20 62.94
C THR A 13 67.01 -26.52 63.00
N LEU A 14 66.75 -25.66 63.99
CA LEU A 14 65.53 -24.89 64.16
C LEU A 14 65.39 -23.79 63.09
N VAL A 15 66.51 -23.13 62.72
CA VAL A 15 66.50 -22.10 61.64
C VAL A 15 66.23 -22.73 60.26
N PHE A 16 66.81 -23.90 59.99
CA PHE A 16 66.52 -24.64 58.71
C PHE A 16 65.08 -25.16 58.62
N LEU A 17 64.46 -25.56 59.72
CA LEU A 17 63.10 -26.00 59.80
C LEU A 17 62.10 -24.82 59.61
N MET A 18 62.41 -23.65 60.20
CA MET A 18 61.63 -22.42 59.98
C MET A 18 61.77 -21.90 58.55
N LEU A 19 62.98 -21.93 57.97
CA LEU A 19 63.18 -21.51 56.58
C LEU A 19 62.48 -22.45 55.57
N GLY A 20 62.48 -23.76 55.86
CA GLY A 20 61.75 -24.75 55.04
C GLY A 20 60.21 -24.56 55.08
N LEU A 21 59.67 -24.20 56.25
CA LEU A 21 58.24 -23.93 56.43
C LEU A 21 57.78 -22.64 55.71
N GLN A 22 58.63 -21.61 55.62
CA GLN A 22 58.38 -20.37 54.89
C GLN A 22 58.44 -20.59 53.40
N VAL A 23 59.26 -21.47 52.83
CA VAL A 23 59.33 -21.79 51.41
C VAL A 23 58.10 -22.59 51.00
N VAL A 24 57.59 -23.51 51.86
CA VAL A 24 56.32 -24.27 51.54
C VAL A 24 55.09 -23.35 51.56
N LEU A 25 55.05 -22.31 52.43
CA LEU A 25 53.99 -21.32 52.47
C LEU A 25 53.98 -20.37 51.22
N LEU A 26 55.17 -20.15 50.64
CA LEU A 26 55.27 -19.33 49.40
C LEU A 26 54.86 -20.06 48.15
N PHE A 27 54.85 -21.42 48.12
CA PHE A 27 54.33 -22.21 46.97
C PHE A 27 52.86 -22.58 47.05
N SER A 28 52.17 -22.38 48.18
CA SER A 28 50.72 -22.62 48.31
C SER A 28 49.86 -21.45 47.85
N GLY A 29 50.47 -20.34 47.39
CA GLY A 29 49.79 -19.12 46.93
C GLY A 29 49.45 -19.07 45.43
N CYS A 30 49.58 -20.15 44.63
CA CYS A 30 48.95 -20.24 43.30
C CYS A 30 47.45 -20.49 43.44
N GLY A 31 46.73 -19.50 43.92
CA GLY A 31 45.32 -19.38 43.74
C GLY A 31 45.05 -19.49 42.22
N ARG A 32 44.26 -20.48 41.81
CA ARG A 32 43.64 -20.54 40.51
C ARG A 32 42.99 -19.18 40.30
N GLN A 33 43.66 -18.28 39.60
CA GLN A 33 43.01 -17.16 38.96
C GLN A 33 42.05 -17.81 37.95
N GLN A 34 40.80 -18.00 38.37
CA GLN A 34 39.71 -18.19 37.41
C GLN A 34 39.85 -17.02 36.45
N ALA A 35 40.30 -17.32 35.24
CA ALA A 35 40.25 -16.38 34.16
C ALA A 35 38.80 -15.87 34.11
N ASN A 36 38.60 -14.64 34.51
CA ASN A 36 37.33 -13.95 34.40
C ASN A 36 37.09 -13.86 32.89
N ILE A 37 36.48 -14.90 32.34
CA ILE A 37 36.01 -14.88 30.94
C ILE A 37 35.05 -13.72 30.92
N PRO A 38 35.34 -12.64 30.20
CA PRO A 38 34.43 -11.51 30.17
C PRO A 38 33.07 -12.02 29.65
N GLU A 39 32.09 -11.98 30.55
CA GLU A 39 30.73 -12.42 30.26
C GLU A 39 30.21 -11.62 29.08
N THR A 40 29.87 -12.32 28.01
CA THR A 40 29.35 -11.68 26.79
C THR A 40 27.90 -11.31 27.03
N TRP A 41 27.65 -10.02 27.15
CA TRP A 41 26.33 -9.46 27.32
C TRP A 41 25.78 -8.99 25.98
N GLY A 42 24.61 -9.51 25.59
CA GLY A 42 23.83 -9.03 24.47
C GLY A 42 22.86 -7.93 24.90
N ARG A 43 22.41 -7.15 23.93
CA ARG A 43 21.38 -6.12 24.11
C ARG A 43 20.06 -6.59 23.51
N ALA A 44 18.97 -6.42 24.23
CA ALA A 44 17.63 -6.63 23.72
C ALA A 44 17.24 -5.51 22.77
N GLU A 45 16.66 -5.89 21.67
CA GLU A 45 16.08 -5.03 20.64
C GLU A 45 14.67 -5.54 20.31
N ALA A 46 13.82 -4.67 19.80
CA ALA A 46 12.47 -5.03 19.34
C ALA A 46 12.27 -4.54 17.92
N LYS A 47 11.29 -5.13 17.26
CA LYS A 47 10.86 -4.63 15.96
C LYS A 47 10.18 -3.28 16.14
N GLU A 48 10.70 -2.29 15.48
CA GLU A 48 10.19 -0.93 15.49
C GLU A 48 9.82 -0.52 14.05
N ILE A 49 8.69 0.15 13.89
CA ILE A 49 8.20 0.63 12.61
C ILE A 49 7.89 2.11 12.75
N ASP A 50 8.57 2.92 11.93
CA ASP A 50 8.28 4.34 11.81
C ASP A 50 7.02 4.55 10.95
N ILE A 51 6.07 5.28 11.49
CA ILE A 51 4.83 5.63 10.81
C ILE A 51 5.01 6.99 10.17
N ASN A 52 5.12 6.97 8.84
CA ASN A 52 5.37 8.17 8.03
C ASN A 52 4.09 8.68 7.41
N THR A 53 3.97 10.01 7.25
CA THR A 53 2.89 10.60 6.48
C THR A 53 3.14 10.47 4.98
N LYS A 54 2.09 10.19 4.20
CA LYS A 54 2.12 10.23 2.73
C LYS A 54 1.81 11.60 2.16
N ILE A 55 1.19 12.47 2.97
CA ILE A 55 0.79 13.81 2.55
C ILE A 55 1.50 14.87 3.37
N ALA A 56 1.74 16.02 2.74
CA ALA A 56 2.25 17.21 3.42
C ALA A 56 1.08 18.01 4.02
N GLY A 57 1.28 18.56 5.20
CA GLY A 57 0.27 19.39 5.85
C GLY A 57 0.62 19.71 7.30
N ARG A 58 -0.30 20.34 8.02
CA ARG A 58 -0.18 20.62 9.45
C ARG A 58 -0.79 19.47 10.25
N VAL A 59 -0.11 18.99 11.28
CA VAL A 59 -0.67 18.03 12.24
C VAL A 59 -1.79 18.71 13.02
N ALA A 60 -3.04 18.43 12.65
CA ALA A 60 -4.21 18.99 13.32
C ALA A 60 -4.37 18.43 14.74
N THR A 61 -4.25 17.11 14.87
CA THR A 61 -4.32 16.44 16.19
C THR A 61 -3.34 15.26 16.21
N LEU A 62 -2.72 15.09 17.36
CA LEU A 62 -1.95 13.88 17.69
C LEU A 62 -2.65 13.19 18.87
N LEU A 63 -3.16 11.98 18.65
CA LEU A 63 -4.07 11.28 19.57
C LEU A 63 -3.34 10.33 20.52
N VAL A 64 -2.02 10.20 20.37
CA VAL A 64 -1.19 9.26 21.14
C VAL A 64 0.02 9.96 21.76
N LYS A 65 0.55 9.36 22.82
CA LYS A 65 1.76 9.77 23.52
C LYS A 65 2.74 8.61 23.58
N GLU A 66 4.01 8.91 23.86
CA GLU A 66 5.01 7.88 24.12
C GLU A 66 4.57 6.99 25.30
N GLY A 67 4.69 5.69 25.11
CA GLY A 67 4.23 4.67 26.07
C GLY A 67 2.79 4.20 25.90
N ASP A 68 1.98 4.85 25.06
CA ASP A 68 0.60 4.40 24.81
C ASP A 68 0.57 3.08 24.02
N VAL A 69 -0.38 2.22 24.39
CA VAL A 69 -0.67 0.98 23.64
C VAL A 69 -1.68 1.29 22.55
N VAL A 70 -1.37 0.91 21.32
CA VAL A 70 -2.22 1.10 20.14
C VAL A 70 -2.57 -0.23 19.49
N GLN A 71 -3.73 -0.28 18.84
CA GLN A 71 -4.18 -1.42 18.05
C GLN A 71 -4.01 -1.15 16.55
N ALA A 72 -3.80 -2.20 15.77
CA ALA A 72 -3.79 -2.08 14.30
C ALA A 72 -5.09 -1.44 13.79
N GLY A 73 -4.97 -0.45 12.90
CA GLY A 73 -6.08 0.35 12.37
C GLY A 73 -6.50 1.55 13.24
N GLN A 74 -6.00 1.67 14.47
CA GLN A 74 -6.31 2.81 15.34
C GLN A 74 -5.72 4.11 14.76
N VAL A 75 -6.51 5.19 14.74
CA VAL A 75 -6.05 6.52 14.32
C VAL A 75 -5.10 7.08 15.38
N ILE A 76 -3.89 7.45 14.95
CA ILE A 76 -2.84 7.99 15.82
C ILE A 76 -2.63 9.50 15.63
N ALA A 77 -2.85 9.99 14.41
CA ALA A 77 -2.75 11.41 14.09
C ALA A 77 -3.72 11.80 12.98
N ARG A 78 -4.06 13.09 12.91
CA ARG A 78 -4.80 13.69 11.80
C ARG A 78 -4.05 14.89 11.26
N ILE A 79 -3.94 14.96 9.95
CA ILE A 79 -3.41 16.11 9.23
C ILE A 79 -4.59 17.01 8.84
N ASP A 80 -4.39 18.33 8.84
CA ASP A 80 -5.40 19.30 8.39
C ASP A 80 -5.79 19.01 6.93
N ASN A 81 -7.06 18.68 6.73
CA ASN A 81 -7.59 18.21 5.45
C ASN A 81 -8.59 19.18 4.81
N ARG A 82 -8.74 20.40 5.34
CA ARG A 82 -9.75 21.38 4.86
C ARG A 82 -9.62 21.67 3.37
N ASP A 83 -8.39 21.82 2.89
CA ASP A 83 -8.14 22.10 1.47
C ASP A 83 -8.45 20.88 0.59
N ILE A 84 -8.20 19.65 1.10
CA ILE A 84 -8.50 18.39 0.39
C ILE A 84 -10.01 18.16 0.35
N LEU A 85 -10.72 18.43 1.45
CA LEU A 85 -12.18 18.35 1.50
C LEU A 85 -12.83 19.35 0.55
N ALA A 86 -12.32 20.58 0.46
CA ALA A 86 -12.82 21.55 -0.51
C ALA A 86 -12.64 21.07 -1.97
N LYS A 87 -11.54 20.39 -2.28
CA LYS A 87 -11.32 19.74 -3.59
C LYS A 87 -12.29 18.59 -3.83
N ALA A 88 -12.58 17.78 -2.81
CA ALA A 88 -13.57 16.71 -2.90
C ALA A 88 -14.97 17.28 -3.20
N ASP A 89 -15.37 18.36 -2.53
CA ASP A 89 -16.65 19.01 -2.78
C ASP A 89 -16.72 19.64 -4.18
N GLN A 90 -15.61 20.21 -4.67
CA GLN A 90 -15.50 20.70 -6.05
C GLN A 90 -15.66 19.56 -7.07
N ALA A 91 -15.02 18.40 -6.84
CA ALA A 91 -15.15 17.25 -7.71
C ALA A 91 -16.57 16.69 -7.69
N LYS A 92 -17.24 16.63 -6.53
CA LYS A 92 -18.66 16.25 -6.42
C LYS A 92 -19.59 17.19 -7.20
N ALA A 93 -19.36 18.49 -7.11
CA ALA A 93 -20.13 19.49 -7.87
C ALA A 93 -19.95 19.31 -9.39
N ALA A 94 -18.73 18.99 -9.83
CA ALA A 94 -18.45 18.70 -11.24
C ALA A 94 -19.19 17.44 -11.74
N ILE A 95 -19.27 16.37 -10.93
CA ILE A 95 -20.04 15.18 -11.21
C ILE A 95 -21.54 15.52 -11.36
N GLN A 96 -22.11 16.27 -10.41
CA GLN A 96 -23.51 16.68 -10.47
C GLN A 96 -23.83 17.49 -11.74
N ALA A 97 -22.92 18.37 -12.17
CA ALA A 97 -23.09 19.11 -13.42
C ALA A 97 -23.08 18.22 -14.64
N LEU A 98 -22.19 17.21 -14.69
CA LEU A 98 -22.13 16.22 -15.77
C LEU A 98 -23.33 15.28 -15.77
N GLU A 99 -23.86 14.90 -14.61
CA GLU A 99 -25.09 14.10 -14.48
C GLU A 99 -26.30 14.87 -15.05
N ALA A 100 -26.43 16.15 -14.71
CA ALA A 100 -27.47 17.01 -15.26
C ALA A 100 -27.33 17.15 -16.80
N GLN A 101 -26.11 17.33 -17.30
CA GLN A 101 -25.83 17.39 -18.73
C GLN A 101 -26.15 16.05 -19.45
N SER A 102 -25.82 14.93 -18.82
CA SER A 102 -26.16 13.59 -19.35
C SER A 102 -27.67 13.37 -19.43
N SER A 103 -28.38 13.74 -18.37
CA SER A 103 -29.87 13.68 -18.37
C SER A 103 -30.51 14.55 -19.45
N GLN A 104 -29.97 15.76 -19.65
CA GLN A 104 -30.40 16.64 -20.71
C GLN A 104 -30.14 16.04 -22.11
N ALA A 105 -28.93 15.51 -22.33
CA ALA A 105 -28.57 14.89 -23.61
C ALA A 105 -29.47 13.67 -23.91
N GLY A 106 -29.72 12.79 -22.95
CA GLY A 106 -30.59 11.66 -23.07
C GLY A 106 -32.04 12.07 -23.39
N THR A 107 -32.53 13.15 -22.79
CA THR A 107 -33.87 13.71 -23.10
C THR A 107 -33.96 14.20 -24.56
N VAL A 108 -32.93 14.94 -25.00
CA VAL A 108 -32.86 15.43 -26.41
C VAL A 108 -32.76 14.27 -27.38
N THR A 109 -31.96 13.26 -27.11
CA THR A 109 -31.80 12.05 -27.91
C THR A 109 -33.14 11.31 -28.05
N ASN A 110 -33.86 11.11 -26.97
CA ASN A 110 -35.15 10.44 -26.93
C ASN A 110 -36.24 11.21 -27.72
N LEU A 111 -36.26 12.52 -27.56
CA LEU A 111 -37.19 13.38 -28.32
C LEU A 111 -36.89 13.31 -29.82
N GLN A 112 -35.62 13.42 -30.22
CA GLN A 112 -35.19 13.33 -31.62
C GLN A 112 -35.53 11.97 -32.22
N ASP A 113 -35.24 10.89 -31.48
CA ASP A 113 -35.57 9.54 -31.94
C ASP A 113 -37.06 9.36 -32.24
N ARG A 114 -37.93 9.75 -31.30
CA ARG A 114 -39.39 9.67 -31.47
C ARG A 114 -39.89 10.50 -32.63
N THR A 115 -39.37 11.71 -32.82
CA THR A 115 -39.78 12.59 -33.93
C THR A 115 -39.31 12.04 -35.26
N SER A 116 -38.09 11.53 -35.37
CA SER A 116 -37.55 10.92 -36.59
C SER A 116 -38.29 9.64 -36.94
N GLN A 117 -38.63 8.78 -35.99
CA GLN A 117 -39.39 7.57 -36.21
C GLN A 117 -40.84 7.87 -36.68
N ALA A 118 -41.49 8.87 -36.07
CA ALA A 118 -42.83 9.29 -36.48
C ALA A 118 -42.82 9.86 -37.93
N SER A 119 -41.82 10.68 -38.26
CA SER A 119 -41.60 11.23 -39.59
C SER A 119 -41.41 10.13 -40.63
N LEU A 120 -40.55 9.14 -40.33
CA LEU A 120 -40.34 7.99 -41.23
C LEU A 120 -41.60 7.14 -41.42
N THR A 121 -42.35 6.91 -40.34
CA THR A 121 -43.62 6.15 -40.41
C THR A 121 -44.61 6.87 -41.32
N THR A 122 -44.74 8.20 -41.23
CA THR A 122 -45.59 9.02 -42.06
C THR A 122 -45.13 8.97 -43.52
N ALA A 123 -43.82 9.11 -43.79
CA ALA A 123 -43.26 9.06 -45.13
C ALA A 123 -43.49 7.69 -45.79
N LYS A 124 -43.30 6.57 -45.05
CA LYS A 124 -43.60 5.23 -45.53
C LYS A 124 -45.10 5.05 -45.95
N ALA A 125 -46.02 5.56 -45.12
CA ALA A 125 -47.46 5.52 -45.48
C ALA A 125 -47.76 6.33 -46.73
N GLN A 126 -47.07 7.46 -46.92
CA GLN A 126 -47.20 8.29 -48.14
C GLN A 126 -46.67 7.54 -49.36
N VAL A 127 -45.55 6.82 -49.28
CA VAL A 127 -45.00 6.00 -50.35
C VAL A 127 -45.98 4.88 -50.72
N GLU A 128 -46.59 4.16 -49.79
CA GLU A 128 -47.53 3.09 -50.03
C GLU A 128 -48.82 3.62 -50.69
N LYS A 129 -49.29 4.79 -50.27
CA LYS A 129 -50.40 5.46 -50.92
C LYS A 129 -50.08 5.80 -52.40
N ALA A 130 -48.96 6.52 -52.62
CA ALA A 130 -48.53 6.92 -53.96
C ALA A 130 -48.24 5.71 -54.88
N ARG A 131 -47.76 4.62 -54.35
CA ARG A 131 -47.55 3.35 -55.04
C ARG A 131 -48.86 2.74 -55.47
N SER A 132 -49.88 2.74 -54.64
CA SER A 132 -51.22 2.25 -54.97
C SER A 132 -51.89 3.09 -56.08
N ASP A 133 -51.79 4.44 -55.97
CA ASP A 133 -52.29 5.36 -56.96
C ASP A 133 -51.61 5.17 -58.33
N LEU A 134 -50.25 4.96 -58.30
CA LEU A 134 -49.47 4.66 -59.50
C LEU A 134 -49.94 3.33 -60.19
N ALA A 135 -50.15 2.27 -59.42
CA ALA A 135 -50.56 0.96 -59.91
C ALA A 135 -51.93 1.03 -60.58
N VAL A 136 -52.85 1.82 -60.01
CA VAL A 136 -54.20 2.07 -60.69
C VAL A 136 -53.99 2.85 -61.95
N ALA A 137 -53.23 3.94 -61.97
CA ALA A 137 -53.00 4.76 -63.16
C ALA A 137 -52.28 4.00 -64.29
N GLU A 138 -51.36 3.12 -63.95
CA GLU A 138 -50.66 2.23 -64.91
C GLU A 138 -51.57 1.21 -65.49
N THR A 139 -52.47 0.61 -64.73
CA THR A 139 -53.49 -0.33 -65.23
C THR A 139 -54.45 0.36 -66.18
N ASP A 140 -54.89 1.57 -65.86
CA ASP A 140 -55.76 2.37 -66.71
C ASP A 140 -55.01 2.77 -67.98
N TYR A 141 -53.78 3.26 -67.88
CA TYR A 141 -52.96 3.61 -69.05
C TYR A 141 -52.82 2.43 -70.01
N THR A 142 -52.47 1.26 -69.53
CA THR A 142 -52.31 0.04 -70.35
C THR A 142 -53.64 -0.38 -71.00
N ARG A 143 -54.75 -0.33 -70.27
CA ARG A 143 -56.10 -0.64 -70.77
C ARG A 143 -56.47 0.32 -71.87
N TYR A 144 -56.36 1.63 -71.68
CA TYR A 144 -56.71 2.62 -72.65
C TYR A 144 -55.79 2.63 -73.89
N GLN A 145 -54.55 2.22 -73.76
CA GLN A 145 -53.60 2.01 -74.86
C GLN A 145 -54.14 0.91 -75.82
N GLY A 146 -54.64 -0.20 -75.30
CA GLY A 146 -55.28 -1.27 -76.10
C GLY A 146 -56.59 -0.83 -76.75
N LEU A 147 -57.42 -0.02 -76.02
CA LEU A 147 -58.66 0.52 -76.55
C LEU A 147 -58.42 1.54 -77.68
N LEU A 148 -57.40 2.34 -77.65
CA LEU A 148 -57.02 3.26 -78.73
C LEU A 148 -56.57 2.49 -79.96
N GLN A 149 -55.81 1.43 -79.82
CA GLN A 149 -55.39 0.58 -80.95
C GLN A 149 -56.55 -0.11 -81.66
N SER A 150 -57.62 -0.43 -80.93
CA SER A 150 -58.84 -0.99 -81.45
C SER A 150 -59.81 0.06 -81.98
N GLY A 151 -59.50 1.36 -81.88
CA GLY A 151 -60.34 2.48 -82.28
C GLY A 151 -61.56 2.72 -81.37
N ALA A 152 -61.60 2.14 -80.19
CA ALA A 152 -62.70 2.25 -79.20
C ALA A 152 -62.73 3.54 -78.42
N VAL A 153 -61.58 4.31 -78.34
CA VAL A 153 -61.48 5.60 -77.66
C VAL A 153 -60.77 6.63 -78.52
N SER A 154 -60.99 7.93 -78.23
CA SER A 154 -60.30 9.03 -78.92
C SER A 154 -58.89 9.24 -78.40
N GLN A 155 -58.01 9.83 -79.21
CA GLN A 155 -56.64 10.22 -78.82
C GLN A 155 -56.62 11.12 -77.57
N GLN A 156 -57.60 12.05 -77.53
CA GLN A 156 -57.69 12.95 -76.36
C GLN A 156 -57.91 12.22 -75.02
N VAL A 157 -58.79 11.16 -75.07
CA VAL A 157 -59.03 10.35 -73.86
C VAL A 157 -57.81 9.55 -73.47
N PHE A 158 -57.05 8.98 -74.38
CA PHE A 158 -55.78 8.30 -74.10
C PHE A 158 -54.73 9.28 -73.55
N ASP A 159 -54.61 10.45 -74.18
CA ASP A 159 -53.60 11.46 -73.67
C ASP A 159 -53.90 11.90 -72.23
N ASN A 160 -55.18 11.98 -71.84
CA ASN A 160 -55.57 12.25 -70.46
C ASN A 160 -55.13 11.10 -69.49
N MET A 161 -55.24 9.84 -69.92
CA MET A 161 -54.79 8.70 -69.11
C MET A 161 -53.28 8.64 -69.05
N ARG A 162 -52.58 8.93 -70.13
CA ARG A 162 -51.10 9.06 -70.13
C ARG A 162 -50.63 10.15 -69.18
N LEU A 163 -51.28 11.33 -69.19
CA LEU A 163 -50.96 12.40 -68.27
C LEU A 163 -51.17 11.98 -66.79
N LYS A 164 -52.30 11.30 -66.49
CA LYS A 164 -52.56 10.78 -65.11
C LYS A 164 -51.47 9.81 -64.68
N TYR A 165 -51.04 8.89 -65.56
CA TYR A 165 -49.96 7.96 -65.28
C TYR A 165 -48.62 8.71 -64.96
N GLN A 166 -48.24 9.70 -65.80
CA GLN A 166 -47.05 10.51 -65.59
C GLN A 166 -47.10 11.29 -64.28
N VAL A 167 -48.26 11.87 -63.92
CA VAL A 167 -48.46 12.55 -62.65
C VAL A 167 -48.29 11.60 -61.45
N ALA A 168 -48.93 10.41 -61.53
CA ALA A 168 -48.85 9.38 -60.51
C ALA A 168 -47.37 8.88 -60.32
N GLN A 169 -46.62 8.71 -61.42
CA GLN A 169 -45.22 8.34 -61.42
C GLN A 169 -44.36 9.42 -60.72
N SER A 170 -44.61 10.69 -61.05
CA SER A 170 -43.88 11.81 -60.40
C SER A 170 -44.21 11.93 -58.91
N THR A 171 -45.48 11.71 -58.50
CA THR A 171 -45.91 11.71 -57.09
C THR A 171 -45.26 10.59 -56.29
N TYR A 172 -45.16 9.37 -56.90
CA TYR A 172 -44.49 8.26 -56.28
C TYR A 172 -42.99 8.56 -56.06
N ALA A 173 -42.31 9.07 -57.13
CA ALA A 173 -40.90 9.46 -57.01
C ALA A 173 -40.68 10.51 -55.94
N GLN A 174 -41.57 11.49 -55.81
CA GLN A 174 -41.52 12.52 -54.75
C GLN A 174 -41.72 11.91 -53.34
N ALA A 175 -42.65 10.95 -53.19
CA ALA A 175 -42.89 10.27 -51.92
C ALA A 175 -41.68 9.43 -51.51
N VAL A 176 -41.00 8.75 -52.44
CA VAL A 176 -39.74 8.01 -52.16
C VAL A 176 -38.65 8.96 -51.71
N ALA A 177 -38.44 10.12 -52.34
CA ALA A 177 -37.43 11.11 -51.90
C ALA A 177 -37.72 11.67 -50.51
N LEU A 178 -39.01 11.84 -50.15
CA LEU A 178 -39.40 12.24 -48.79
C LEU A 178 -39.08 11.14 -47.75
N GLN A 179 -39.27 9.85 -48.12
CA GLN A 179 -38.90 8.74 -47.26
C GLN A 179 -37.38 8.70 -47.04
N GLU A 180 -36.57 8.85 -48.07
CA GLU A 180 -35.10 8.90 -47.95
C GLU A 180 -34.66 10.05 -47.02
N THR A 181 -35.31 11.21 -47.13
CA THR A 181 -35.04 12.35 -46.23
C THR A 181 -35.40 12.03 -44.79
N ALA A 182 -36.51 11.35 -44.54
CA ALA A 182 -36.92 10.93 -43.22
C ALA A 182 -35.99 9.84 -42.64
N GLU A 183 -35.48 8.91 -43.47
CA GLU A 183 -34.48 7.93 -43.09
C GLU A 183 -33.15 8.58 -42.70
N ALA A 184 -32.71 9.60 -43.46
CA ALA A 184 -31.52 10.38 -43.10
C ALA A 184 -31.67 11.08 -41.75
N GLY A 185 -32.90 11.46 -41.36
CA GLY A 185 -33.17 12.03 -40.02
C GLY A 185 -32.83 11.09 -38.85
N LEU A 186 -32.86 9.74 -39.06
CA LEU A 186 -32.44 8.78 -38.04
C LEU A 186 -30.93 8.82 -37.78
N LEU A 187 -30.11 9.23 -38.75
CA LEU A 187 -28.66 9.37 -38.54
C LEU A 187 -28.34 10.46 -37.51
N GLN A 188 -29.18 11.50 -37.41
CA GLN A 188 -29.03 12.52 -36.37
C GLN A 188 -29.20 11.95 -34.95
N THR A 189 -30.09 10.97 -34.79
CA THR A 189 -30.23 10.24 -33.51
C THR A 189 -28.95 9.50 -33.13
N GLN A 190 -28.27 8.88 -34.10
CA GLN A 190 -26.98 8.21 -33.84
C GLN A 190 -25.90 9.20 -33.40
N VAL A 191 -25.84 10.39 -34.00
CA VAL A 191 -24.93 11.46 -33.59
C VAL A 191 -25.21 11.89 -32.15
N ASN A 192 -26.49 12.03 -31.80
CA ASN A 192 -26.87 12.39 -30.41
C ASN A 192 -26.51 11.29 -29.41
N LEU A 193 -26.71 10.00 -29.76
CA LEU A 193 -26.26 8.87 -28.92
C LEU A 193 -24.75 8.86 -28.74
N ALA A 194 -23.97 9.15 -29.76
CA ALA A 194 -22.52 9.25 -29.66
C ALA A 194 -22.09 10.41 -28.71
N ASN A 195 -22.81 11.55 -28.77
CA ASN A 195 -22.58 12.67 -27.87
C ASN A 195 -22.92 12.32 -26.40
N GLU A 196 -24.04 11.62 -26.19
CA GLU A 196 -24.44 11.11 -24.87
C GLU A 196 -23.38 10.15 -24.29
N ALA A 197 -22.88 9.21 -25.12
CA ALA A 197 -21.79 8.31 -24.72
C ALA A 197 -20.49 9.07 -24.35
N ALA A 198 -20.18 10.16 -25.09
CA ALA A 198 -19.04 11.00 -24.76
C ALA A 198 -19.20 11.72 -23.41
N ILE A 199 -20.42 12.16 -23.08
CA ILE A 199 -20.73 12.77 -21.78
C ILE A 199 -20.60 11.72 -20.66
N GLN A 200 -21.09 10.50 -20.89
CA GLN A 200 -20.90 9.38 -19.94
C GLN A 200 -19.43 9.07 -19.71
N GLY A 201 -18.59 9.11 -20.74
CA GLY A 201 -17.15 8.97 -20.61
C GLY A 201 -16.53 10.04 -19.70
N LYS A 202 -16.97 11.30 -19.84
CA LYS A 202 -16.55 12.40 -18.97
C LYS A 202 -17.02 12.22 -17.51
N LEU A 203 -18.23 11.69 -17.31
CA LEU A 203 -18.76 11.39 -15.99
C LEU A 203 -17.90 10.34 -15.27
N VAL A 204 -17.54 9.24 -15.95
CA VAL A 204 -16.63 8.23 -15.40
C VAL A 204 -15.26 8.82 -15.05
N GLN A 205 -14.74 9.69 -15.90
CA GLN A 205 -13.48 10.40 -15.63
C GLN A 205 -13.58 11.29 -14.37
N ALA A 206 -14.68 12.02 -14.21
CA ALA A 206 -14.90 12.87 -13.05
C ALA A 206 -15.07 12.05 -11.76
N GLN A 207 -15.74 10.89 -11.84
CA GLN A 207 -15.86 9.95 -10.72
C GLN A 207 -14.49 9.39 -10.30
N ALA A 208 -13.63 9.03 -11.25
CA ALA A 208 -12.26 8.60 -10.97
C ALA A 208 -11.45 9.71 -10.29
N ALA A 209 -11.59 10.95 -10.73
CA ALA A 209 -10.93 12.10 -10.10
C ALA A 209 -11.43 12.35 -8.66
N LEU A 210 -12.73 12.15 -8.37
CA LEU A 210 -13.25 12.19 -7.02
C LEU A 210 -12.62 11.09 -6.14
N THR A 211 -12.57 9.85 -6.65
CA THR A 211 -11.97 8.73 -5.93
C THR A 211 -10.50 9.01 -5.58
N GLU A 212 -9.74 9.62 -6.48
CA GLU A 212 -8.35 10.04 -6.20
C GLU A 212 -8.29 11.01 -5.02
N VAL A 213 -9.17 12.03 -4.99
CA VAL A 213 -9.22 12.99 -3.88
C VAL A 213 -9.66 12.33 -2.58
N GLU A 214 -10.60 11.37 -2.63
CA GLU A 214 -11.06 10.63 -1.44
C GLU A 214 -9.94 9.78 -0.84
N VAL A 215 -9.06 9.20 -1.66
CA VAL A 215 -7.84 8.53 -1.17
C VAL A 215 -6.95 9.52 -0.41
N TYR A 216 -6.75 10.74 -0.92
CA TYR A 216 -6.00 11.75 -0.18
C TYR A 216 -6.68 12.16 1.13
N VAL A 217 -8.01 12.21 1.19
CA VAL A 217 -8.75 12.47 2.43
C VAL A 217 -8.48 11.34 3.44
N ASP A 218 -8.53 10.08 3.02
CA ASP A 218 -8.26 8.93 3.91
C ASP A 218 -6.81 8.95 4.43
N GLU A 219 -5.84 9.31 3.60
CA GLU A 219 -4.43 9.42 3.98
C GLU A 219 -4.17 10.59 4.97
N THR A 220 -5.15 11.47 5.22
CA THR A 220 -5.05 12.46 6.31
C THR A 220 -5.23 11.85 7.69
N GLU A 221 -5.87 10.70 7.80
CA GLU A 221 -5.99 9.92 9.02
C GLU A 221 -4.85 8.90 9.10
N ILE A 222 -3.82 9.23 9.84
CA ILE A 222 -2.68 8.33 10.03
C ILE A 222 -3.06 7.24 11.01
N ARG A 223 -3.00 5.98 10.57
CA ARG A 223 -3.40 4.80 11.35
C ARG A 223 -2.21 3.90 11.66
N ALA A 224 -2.28 3.23 12.80
CA ALA A 224 -1.29 2.23 13.21
C ALA A 224 -1.38 0.99 12.29
N PRO A 225 -0.30 0.57 11.60
CA PRO A 225 -0.30 -0.62 10.74
C PRO A 225 -0.25 -1.92 11.55
N ILE A 226 0.27 -1.86 12.78
CA ILE A 226 0.39 -2.99 13.71
C ILE A 226 -0.10 -2.57 15.09
N SER A 227 -0.47 -3.55 15.91
CA SER A 227 -0.65 -3.33 17.34
C SER A 227 0.70 -3.27 18.03
N GLY A 228 0.87 -2.37 19.01
CA GLY A 228 2.15 -2.20 19.69
C GLY A 228 2.13 -1.05 20.69
N ILE A 229 3.31 -0.61 21.08
CA ILE A 229 3.52 0.50 22.00
C ILE A 229 4.22 1.63 21.25
N ILE A 230 3.76 2.86 21.44
CA ILE A 230 4.44 4.04 20.89
C ILE A 230 5.79 4.19 21.60
N SER A 231 6.87 3.99 20.86
CA SER A 231 8.25 4.09 21.41
C SER A 231 8.78 5.51 21.36
N THR A 232 8.50 6.22 20.27
CA THR A 232 9.00 7.59 20.05
C THR A 232 7.96 8.42 19.31
N LYS A 233 7.88 9.69 19.70
CA LYS A 233 7.11 10.71 19.04
C LYS A 233 8.06 11.71 18.37
N TYR A 234 7.98 11.84 17.04
CA TYR A 234 8.88 12.69 16.27
C TYR A 234 8.33 14.10 16.03
N VAL A 235 7.01 14.28 16.12
CA VAL A 235 6.32 15.53 15.77
C VAL A 235 5.35 15.97 16.85
N GLU A 236 5.05 17.28 16.88
CA GLU A 236 4.08 17.87 17.79
C GLU A 236 2.80 18.32 17.08
N GLN A 237 1.71 18.40 17.83
CA GLN A 237 0.48 19.01 17.31
C GLN A 237 0.72 20.46 16.86
N GLY A 238 0.26 20.79 15.66
CA GLY A 238 0.45 22.11 15.04
C GLY A 238 1.68 22.22 14.15
N GLU A 239 2.56 21.22 14.17
CA GLU A 239 3.76 21.19 13.34
C GLU A 239 3.43 20.94 11.86
N MET A 240 4.25 21.49 10.95
CA MET A 240 4.17 21.23 9.52
C MET A 240 5.04 20.03 9.15
N VAL A 241 4.44 19.08 8.44
CA VAL A 241 5.13 17.85 7.98
C VAL A 241 5.10 17.77 6.46
N SER A 242 6.11 17.10 5.92
CA SER A 242 6.23 16.79 4.50
C SER A 242 6.00 15.32 4.25
N THR A 243 5.75 14.93 3.00
CA THR A 243 5.65 13.53 2.60
C THR A 243 6.92 12.75 3.02
N GLY A 244 6.71 11.62 3.67
CA GLY A 244 7.79 10.77 4.20
C GLY A 244 8.29 11.17 5.59
N THR A 245 7.79 12.24 6.22
CA THR A 245 8.16 12.61 7.58
C THR A 245 7.61 11.57 8.57
N PRO A 246 8.46 10.98 9.46
CA PRO A 246 8.00 10.11 10.51
C PRO A 246 7.23 10.90 11.56
N LEU A 247 6.09 10.38 11.99
CA LEU A 247 5.24 10.99 13.02
C LEU A 247 5.47 10.33 14.37
N VAL A 248 5.43 9.02 14.40
CA VAL A 248 5.68 8.19 15.59
C VAL A 248 6.35 6.88 15.18
N ALA A 249 7.03 6.25 16.13
CA ALA A 249 7.50 4.88 16.00
C ALA A 249 6.63 3.95 16.85
N ILE A 250 6.25 2.79 16.30
CA ILE A 250 5.51 1.74 17.00
C ILE A 250 6.42 0.53 17.17
N GLN A 251 6.57 0.10 18.40
CA GLN A 251 7.32 -1.08 18.78
C GLN A 251 6.38 -2.25 19.01
N ASP A 252 6.68 -3.40 18.42
CA ASP A 252 6.01 -4.67 18.71
C ASP A 252 6.53 -5.21 20.07
N PRO A 253 5.68 -5.36 21.10
CA PRO A 253 6.12 -5.82 22.41
C PRO A 253 6.50 -7.30 22.45
N VAL A 254 6.13 -8.10 21.45
CA VAL A 254 6.31 -9.55 21.44
C VAL A 254 7.47 -9.98 20.54
N ASP A 255 7.71 -9.32 19.40
CA ASP A 255 8.79 -9.66 18.47
C ASP A 255 10.11 -9.02 18.93
N ASN A 256 10.65 -9.55 20.02
CA ASN A 256 11.90 -9.12 20.63
C ASN A 256 13.03 -10.08 20.28
N TRP A 257 14.24 -9.57 20.18
CA TRP A 257 15.45 -10.37 20.03
C TRP A 257 16.61 -9.79 20.82
N ILE A 258 17.58 -10.64 21.10
CA ILE A 258 18.81 -10.24 21.76
C ILE A 258 19.96 -10.41 20.78
N ASN A 259 20.71 -9.34 20.56
CA ASN A 259 21.94 -9.34 19.80
C ASN A 259 23.10 -9.62 20.76
N LEU A 260 23.66 -10.82 20.67
CA LEU A 260 24.78 -11.25 21.47
C LEU A 260 26.05 -11.21 20.60
N LYS A 261 27.07 -10.47 21.03
CA LYS A 261 28.37 -10.44 20.35
C LYS A 261 29.26 -11.59 20.87
N VAL A 262 29.41 -12.63 20.06
CA VAL A 262 30.19 -13.83 20.40
C VAL A 262 31.54 -13.75 19.72
N ARG A 263 32.61 -14.13 20.44
CA ARG A 263 33.97 -14.20 19.90
C ARG A 263 34.08 -15.31 18.87
N GLU A 264 34.92 -15.15 17.85
CA GLU A 264 35.18 -16.16 16.82
C GLU A 264 35.55 -17.52 17.46
N THR A 265 36.36 -17.54 18.49
CA THR A 265 36.81 -18.73 19.23
C THR A 265 35.67 -19.50 19.91
N GLU A 266 34.54 -18.85 20.17
CA GLU A 266 33.40 -19.44 20.84
C GLU A 266 32.21 -19.71 19.88
N LEU A 267 32.30 -19.25 18.62
CA LEU A 267 31.21 -19.32 17.66
C LEU A 267 30.77 -20.75 17.36
N SER A 268 31.72 -21.70 17.37
CA SER A 268 31.45 -23.12 17.15
C SER A 268 30.51 -23.78 18.17
N LYS A 269 30.27 -23.12 19.30
CA LYS A 269 29.36 -23.60 20.35
C LYS A 269 27.90 -23.29 20.04
N TYR A 270 27.60 -22.43 19.09
CA TYR A 270 26.26 -21.94 18.77
C TYR A 270 25.83 -22.37 17.37
N HIS A 271 24.65 -22.98 17.26
CA HIS A 271 24.09 -23.40 15.99
C HIS A 271 22.73 -22.74 15.77
N LEU A 272 22.34 -22.62 14.51
CA LEU A 272 21.00 -22.17 14.15
C LEU A 272 19.94 -23.11 14.73
N GLN A 273 18.88 -22.52 15.28
CA GLN A 273 17.76 -23.20 15.92
C GLN A 273 18.02 -23.75 17.33
N ASP A 274 19.23 -23.56 17.89
CA ASP A 274 19.49 -23.95 19.27
C ASP A 274 18.58 -23.19 20.24
N GLU A 275 18.03 -23.90 21.23
CA GLU A 275 17.30 -23.30 22.34
C GLU A 275 18.30 -22.95 23.44
N VAL A 276 18.24 -21.72 23.91
CA VAL A 276 19.14 -21.19 24.93
C VAL A 276 18.33 -20.51 26.03
N THR A 277 18.79 -20.63 27.27
CA THR A 277 18.23 -19.85 28.38
C THR A 277 19.02 -18.58 28.53
N LEU A 278 18.34 -17.46 28.46
CA LEU A 278 18.90 -16.12 28.66
C LEU A 278 18.68 -15.67 30.08
N GLU A 279 19.71 -15.12 30.67
CA GLU A 279 19.70 -14.56 32.02
C GLU A 279 19.91 -13.04 31.96
N GLY A 280 18.94 -12.31 32.49
CA GLY A 280 18.98 -10.86 32.57
C GLY A 280 19.96 -10.38 33.64
N ARG A 281 20.25 -9.05 33.69
CA ARG A 281 20.99 -8.44 34.79
C ARG A 281 20.22 -8.48 36.11
N ASP A 282 18.90 -8.52 36.02
CA ASP A 282 18.03 -8.64 37.18
C ASP A 282 18.09 -10.09 37.71
N PRO A 283 18.48 -10.32 38.98
CA PRO A 283 18.55 -11.66 39.54
C PRO A 283 17.19 -12.36 39.51
N GLY A 284 17.09 -13.44 38.74
CA GLY A 284 15.86 -14.22 38.61
C GLY A 284 15.15 -14.10 37.28
N LEU A 285 15.50 -13.12 36.44
CA LEU A 285 14.93 -13.02 35.08
C LEU A 285 15.62 -14.03 34.15
N ARG A 286 14.96 -15.18 33.92
CA ARG A 286 15.39 -16.21 33.00
C ARG A 286 14.33 -16.42 31.93
N ILE A 287 14.75 -16.30 30.68
CA ILE A 287 13.83 -16.33 29.53
C ILE A 287 14.38 -17.32 28.50
N PRO A 288 13.54 -18.21 27.97
CA PRO A 288 13.93 -19.07 26.86
C PRO A 288 14.05 -18.24 25.58
N GLY A 289 15.09 -18.51 24.81
CA GLY A 289 15.34 -17.88 23.52
C GLY A 289 15.78 -18.93 22.49
N LYS A 290 15.60 -18.60 21.22
CA LYS A 290 15.99 -19.46 20.11
C LYS A 290 16.95 -18.71 19.18
N ILE A 291 18.07 -19.31 18.82
CA ILE A 291 19.03 -18.74 17.88
C ILE A 291 18.43 -18.77 16.49
N VAL A 292 18.15 -17.58 15.92
CA VAL A 292 17.51 -17.45 14.61
C VAL A 292 18.48 -17.02 13.51
N ASP A 293 19.56 -16.36 13.89
CA ASP A 293 20.59 -15.90 12.95
C ASP A 293 21.96 -15.85 13.59
N ILE A 294 22.97 -16.17 12.81
CA ILE A 294 24.38 -16.00 13.15
C ILE A 294 25.01 -15.23 12.01
N SER A 295 25.40 -13.97 12.28
CA SER A 295 25.95 -13.10 11.25
C SER A 295 27.19 -13.71 10.60
N LYS A 296 27.22 -13.69 9.26
CA LYS A 296 28.40 -14.06 8.49
C LYS A 296 29.43 -12.95 8.39
N LYS A 297 29.03 -11.72 8.76
CA LYS A 297 29.91 -10.55 8.74
C LYS A 297 30.49 -10.32 10.12
N PRO A 298 31.81 -10.29 10.27
CA PRO A 298 32.43 -9.99 11.55
C PRO A 298 32.22 -8.52 11.94
N GLU A 299 32.10 -8.27 13.23
CA GLU A 299 32.16 -6.94 13.84
C GLU A 299 33.34 -6.86 14.80
N PHE A 300 33.98 -5.71 14.86
CA PHE A 300 35.03 -5.50 15.82
C PHE A 300 34.45 -5.12 17.18
N ALA A 301 35.00 -5.70 18.25
CA ALA A 301 34.51 -5.48 19.62
C ALA A 301 34.75 -4.05 20.13
N THR A 302 35.71 -3.31 19.56
CA THR A 302 36.08 -1.95 19.93
C THR A 302 36.05 -1.00 18.74
N TYR A 303 35.39 0.14 18.92
CA TYR A 303 35.25 1.21 17.90
C TYR A 303 36.48 2.13 17.84
N ARG A 304 37.51 1.89 18.65
CA ARG A 304 38.79 2.64 18.67
C ARG A 304 39.96 1.66 18.67
N SER A 305 40.73 1.69 17.60
CA SER A 305 42.10 1.20 17.62
C SER A 305 42.89 2.12 18.57
N THR A 306 43.06 1.72 19.81
CA THR A 306 44.06 2.31 20.66
C THR A 306 45.40 1.75 20.23
N ASN A 307 46.17 2.56 19.53
CA ASN A 307 47.53 2.28 19.11
C ASN A 307 48.49 2.28 20.30
N GLU A 308 48.27 1.42 21.29
CA GLU A 308 49.32 1.14 22.29
C GLU A 308 49.12 -0.26 22.87
N ARG A 309 50.06 -1.13 22.55
CA ARG A 309 50.29 -2.49 23.02
C ARG A 309 49.31 -3.57 22.51
N GLY A 310 49.65 -4.17 21.37
CA GLY A 310 49.67 -5.63 21.13
C GLY A 310 48.46 -6.49 21.54
N GLU A 311 47.28 -5.92 21.81
CA GLU A 311 46.04 -6.67 21.96
C GLU A 311 45.41 -6.84 20.58
N ASN A 312 45.40 -8.09 20.11
CA ASN A 312 44.68 -8.49 18.90
C ASN A 312 43.25 -8.03 19.01
N ASP A 313 42.76 -7.22 18.03
CA ASP A 313 41.36 -6.87 17.93
C ASP A 313 40.51 -8.15 17.93
N VAL A 314 39.67 -8.28 18.95
CA VAL A 314 38.84 -9.48 19.12
C VAL A 314 37.71 -9.44 18.10
N ILE A 315 37.81 -10.30 17.08
CA ILE A 315 36.76 -10.49 16.09
C ILE A 315 35.54 -11.11 16.79
N THR A 316 34.38 -10.46 16.62
CA THR A 316 33.11 -10.93 17.16
C THR A 316 32.07 -11.09 16.05
N PHE A 317 31.12 -12.00 16.26
CA PHE A 317 29.99 -12.21 15.38
C PHE A 317 28.70 -11.98 16.15
N ASN A 318 27.71 -11.34 15.50
CA ASN A 318 26.40 -11.15 16.11
C ASN A 318 25.60 -12.44 16.01
N VAL A 319 25.14 -12.94 17.14
CA VAL A 319 24.17 -14.03 17.28
C VAL A 319 22.84 -13.42 17.68
N LYS A 320 21.84 -13.56 16.81
CA LYS A 320 20.46 -13.07 17.03
C LYS A 320 19.63 -14.16 17.67
N ILE A 321 19.15 -13.90 18.86
CA ILE A 321 18.36 -14.84 19.67
C ILE A 321 16.96 -14.26 19.79
N ARG A 322 15.95 -14.89 19.17
CA ARG A 322 14.56 -14.48 19.27
C ARG A 322 13.99 -14.87 20.63
N VAL A 323 13.23 -13.95 21.22
CA VAL A 323 12.59 -14.12 22.52
C VAL A 323 11.15 -13.68 22.42
N ASN A 324 10.21 -14.57 22.76
CA ASN A 324 8.78 -14.27 22.78
C ASN A 324 8.36 -14.01 24.23
N SER A 325 8.67 -12.82 24.75
CA SER A 325 8.33 -12.43 26.12
C SER A 325 8.07 -10.94 26.22
N ASP A 326 7.00 -10.57 26.86
CA ASP A 326 6.61 -9.19 27.21
C ASP A 326 7.46 -8.59 28.35
N GLN A 327 8.23 -9.42 29.06
CA GLN A 327 9.16 -9.00 30.11
C GLN A 327 10.46 -8.40 29.56
N VAL A 328 10.76 -8.62 28.27
CA VAL A 328 11.95 -8.08 27.60
C VAL A 328 11.65 -6.69 27.07
N ARG A 329 12.39 -5.70 27.57
CA ARG A 329 12.33 -4.35 27.05
C ARG A 329 13.60 -4.04 26.25
N PRO A 330 13.52 -3.33 25.12
CA PRO A 330 14.68 -2.86 24.38
C PRO A 330 15.67 -2.15 25.31
N GLY A 331 16.95 -2.40 25.08
CA GLY A 331 18.01 -1.86 25.92
C GLY A 331 18.41 -2.72 27.13
N MET A 332 17.57 -3.67 27.57
CA MET A 332 17.95 -4.63 28.60
C MET A 332 19.12 -5.49 28.12
N ARG A 333 19.96 -5.90 29.07
CA ARG A 333 21.13 -6.74 28.79
C ARG A 333 20.89 -8.16 29.28
N PHE A 334 21.24 -9.12 28.43
CA PHE A 334 21.10 -10.54 28.66
C PHE A 334 22.41 -11.26 28.34
N ARG A 335 22.66 -12.38 29.03
CA ARG A 335 23.71 -13.35 28.73
C ARG A 335 23.08 -14.74 28.57
N ILE A 336 23.77 -15.65 27.92
CA ILE A 336 23.37 -17.05 27.94
C ILE A 336 23.74 -17.64 29.31
N ALA A 337 22.77 -18.28 29.97
CA ALA A 337 22.99 -18.90 31.27
C ALA A 337 23.99 -20.04 31.14
N ALA A 338 24.98 -20.09 32.06
CA ALA A 338 25.94 -21.18 32.09
C ALA A 338 25.24 -22.48 32.51
N GLY A 339 25.27 -23.50 31.63
CA GLY A 339 24.69 -24.84 31.92
C GLY A 339 23.34 -25.12 31.26
N ALA A 340 22.77 -24.25 30.43
CA ALA A 340 21.59 -24.52 29.64
C ALA A 340 21.99 -25.10 28.27
N ARG A 341 22.11 -26.39 28.18
CA ARG A 341 22.09 -27.23 26.97
C ARG A 341 21.04 -28.28 27.15
#